data_362df64a80dae9607957b66c32587609
#
_entry.id   362df64a80dae9607957b66c32587609
#
_cell.length_a   1.000
_cell.length_b   1.000
_cell.length_c   1.000
_cell.angle_alpha   90.00
_cell.angle_beta   90.00
_cell.angle_gamma   90.00
#
_symmetry.space_group_name_H-M   'P 1'
#
loop_
_entity.id
_entity.type
_entity.pdbx_description
1 polymer ?
#
loop_
_entity_poly.entity_id
_entity_poly.type
_entity_poly.pdbx_seq_one_letter_code
_entity_poly.pdbx_strand_id
1 'polypeptide(L)'
;VAFEGTDGTMKAAIGPEVTTNWGIHHEIGHVMQMRPWLTWGGMTEVSNNLFSMYGTMSLGDSSRLSKRHIYEAAFSKVLNAPEKQFIMCVKDPFHKLIPFWQIQIYADKIGYKDFYADLMEHLRNQPHKGAGNASIHNMYEYIKLCCDFLKTDLTDFFDAWGFFQTGKFHVGDYGNYDFEVTPKMIEETKHYIASKNYPKPSMDVTKLTD
;
A
#
# COMPACT_ATOMS: atom_id res chain seq x y z
N VAL A 1 0.49 -21.92 -1.00
CA VAL A 1 1.73 -22.30 -0.33
C VAL A 1 1.30 -22.88 1.00
N ALA A 2 1.45 -24.21 1.15
CA ALA A 2 1.22 -24.83 2.44
C ALA A 2 2.39 -24.41 3.34
N PHE A 3 2.12 -23.69 4.40
CA PHE A 3 3.06 -23.53 5.48
C PHE A 3 3.23 -24.90 6.15
N GLU A 4 4.32 -25.56 5.87
CA GLU A 4 4.81 -26.60 6.78
C GLU A 4 5.30 -25.88 8.03
N GLY A 5 4.33 -25.53 8.87
CA GLY A 5 4.60 -24.77 10.08
C GLY A 5 5.33 -25.61 11.08
N THR A 6 6.27 -24.98 11.77
CA THR A 6 6.73 -25.47 13.07
C THR A 6 5.53 -25.65 14.00
N ASP A 7 5.63 -26.49 15.03
CA ASP A 7 4.57 -26.69 16.04
C ASP A 7 3.94 -25.37 16.54
N GLY A 8 4.73 -24.29 16.59
CA GLY A 8 4.26 -22.96 16.96
C GLY A 8 3.28 -22.36 15.97
N THR A 9 3.51 -22.51 14.66
CA THR A 9 2.60 -22.01 13.62
C THR A 9 1.28 -22.78 13.61
N MET A 10 1.32 -24.11 13.77
CA MET A 10 0.11 -24.93 13.87
C MET A 10 -0.71 -24.60 15.11
N LYS A 11 -0.06 -24.44 16.28
CA LYS A 11 -0.73 -24.01 17.52
C LYS A 11 -1.37 -22.63 17.36
N ALA A 12 -0.69 -21.69 16.70
CA ALA A 12 -1.23 -20.37 16.41
C ALA A 12 -2.42 -20.44 15.43
N ALA A 13 -2.41 -21.37 14.48
CA ALA A 13 -3.48 -21.55 13.50
C ALA A 13 -4.77 -22.16 14.07
N ILE A 14 -4.68 -22.89 15.16
CA ILE A 14 -5.83 -23.57 15.78
C ILE A 14 -6.08 -23.18 17.24
N GLY A 15 -5.20 -22.36 17.81
CA GLY A 15 -5.29 -21.89 19.19
C GLY A 15 -6.23 -20.69 19.37
N PRO A 16 -6.46 -20.26 20.63
CA PRO A 16 -7.35 -19.15 20.93
C PRO A 16 -6.88 -17.79 20.35
N GLU A 17 -5.61 -17.67 20.00
CA GLU A 17 -5.03 -16.46 19.41
C GLU A 17 -5.08 -16.44 17.86
N VAL A 18 -5.73 -17.43 17.23
CA VAL A 18 -5.82 -17.54 15.77
C VAL A 18 -6.37 -16.25 15.14
N THR A 19 -7.35 -15.64 15.77
CA THR A 19 -8.04 -14.44 15.27
C THR A 19 -7.14 -13.20 15.21
N THR A 20 -6.16 -13.10 16.08
CA THR A 20 -5.20 -11.97 16.13
C THR A 20 -3.82 -12.33 15.60
N ASN A 21 -3.65 -13.56 15.09
CA ASN A 21 -2.37 -14.01 14.57
C ASN A 21 -2.04 -13.33 13.23
N TRP A 22 -1.06 -12.43 13.25
CA TRP A 22 -0.60 -11.70 12.06
C TRP A 22 -0.25 -12.63 10.89
N GLY A 23 0.49 -13.71 11.15
CA GLY A 23 0.97 -14.62 10.08
C GLY A 23 -0.17 -15.26 9.31
N ILE A 24 -1.24 -15.64 9.98
CA ILE A 24 -2.42 -16.23 9.32
C ILE A 24 -3.10 -15.19 8.42
N HIS A 25 -3.35 -13.99 8.93
CA HIS A 25 -3.93 -12.91 8.12
C HIS A 25 -3.01 -12.49 6.96
N HIS A 26 -1.70 -12.59 7.15
CA HIS A 26 -0.70 -12.33 6.12
C HIS A 26 -0.81 -13.33 4.96
N GLU A 27 -0.89 -14.63 5.27
CA GLU A 27 -1.04 -15.67 4.24
C GLU A 27 -2.41 -15.60 3.55
N ILE A 28 -3.48 -15.35 4.29
CA ILE A 28 -4.80 -15.07 3.70
C ILE A 28 -4.71 -13.84 2.79
N GLY A 29 -4.00 -12.81 3.20
CA GLY A 29 -3.74 -11.62 2.41
C GLY A 29 -3.14 -11.94 1.04
N HIS A 30 -2.17 -12.86 0.96
CA HIS A 30 -1.60 -13.30 -0.33
C HIS A 30 -2.63 -13.93 -1.27
N VAL A 31 -3.61 -14.65 -0.73
CA VAL A 31 -4.71 -15.22 -1.52
C VAL A 31 -5.67 -14.14 -2.01
N MET A 32 -5.86 -13.09 -1.20
CA MET A 32 -6.83 -12.01 -1.46
C MET A 32 -6.27 -10.85 -2.27
N GLN A 33 -4.95 -10.76 -2.48
CA GLN A 33 -4.32 -9.69 -3.23
C GLN A 33 -4.94 -9.48 -4.62
N MET A 34 -5.20 -8.22 -4.95
CA MET A 34 -5.76 -7.83 -6.25
C MET A 34 -4.68 -7.85 -7.34
N ARG A 35 -4.50 -9.00 -7.97
CA ARG A 35 -3.53 -9.20 -9.06
C ARG A 35 -4.17 -8.84 -10.40
N PRO A 36 -3.46 -8.09 -11.27
CA PRO A 36 -2.14 -7.47 -11.10
C PRO A 36 -2.20 -6.06 -10.50
N TRP A 37 -3.37 -5.56 -10.14
CA TRP A 37 -3.65 -4.15 -9.88
C TRP A 37 -2.90 -3.58 -8.66
N LEU A 38 -2.79 -4.37 -7.57
CA LEU A 38 -2.12 -3.98 -6.33
C LEU A 38 -0.89 -4.86 -6.03
N THR A 39 -0.33 -5.51 -7.05
CA THR A 39 0.82 -6.42 -6.90
C THR A 39 1.93 -6.12 -7.89
N TRP A 40 2.09 -4.86 -8.33
CA TRP A 40 3.28 -4.50 -9.11
C TRP A 40 4.55 -4.78 -8.30
N GLY A 41 5.71 -4.90 -8.96
CA GLY A 41 6.95 -5.26 -8.29
C GLY A 41 7.27 -4.38 -7.08
N GLY A 42 7.57 -5.00 -5.96
CA GLY A 42 7.75 -4.35 -4.66
C GLY A 42 6.53 -4.38 -3.74
N MET A 43 5.38 -4.90 -4.21
CA MET A 43 4.12 -4.89 -3.47
C MET A 43 3.70 -6.24 -2.89
N THR A 44 4.40 -7.33 -3.20
CA THR A 44 3.97 -8.68 -2.78
C THR A 44 3.79 -8.77 -1.26
N GLU A 45 4.78 -8.26 -0.50
CA GLU A 45 4.74 -8.22 0.97
C GLU A 45 4.15 -6.91 1.53
N VAL A 46 3.47 -6.11 0.71
CA VAL A 46 2.87 -4.85 1.12
C VAL A 46 1.35 -4.93 1.05
N SER A 47 0.81 -5.23 -0.14
CA SER A 47 -0.65 -5.24 -0.31
C SER A 47 -1.35 -6.39 0.42
N ASN A 48 -0.68 -7.52 0.65
CA ASN A 48 -1.18 -8.59 1.53
C ASN A 48 -1.30 -8.10 2.98
N ASN A 49 -0.40 -7.26 3.43
CA ASN A 49 -0.40 -6.72 4.79
C ASN A 49 -1.50 -5.69 5.06
N LEU A 50 -2.15 -5.13 4.02
CA LEU A 50 -3.40 -4.37 4.21
C LEU A 50 -4.49 -5.27 4.82
N PHE A 51 -4.61 -6.51 4.33
CA PHE A 51 -5.54 -7.50 4.90
C PHE A 51 -5.14 -7.89 6.32
N SER A 52 -3.83 -8.01 6.60
CA SER A 52 -3.36 -8.33 7.95
C SER A 52 -3.68 -7.22 8.95
N MET A 53 -3.46 -5.96 8.56
CA MET A 53 -3.82 -4.79 9.37
C MET A 53 -5.32 -4.80 9.66
N TYR A 54 -6.14 -4.85 8.61
CA TYR A 54 -7.59 -4.85 8.76
C TYR A 54 -8.08 -6.04 9.59
N GLY A 55 -7.64 -7.26 9.27
CA GLY A 55 -8.10 -8.48 9.94
C GLY A 55 -7.76 -8.50 11.42
N THR A 56 -6.50 -8.25 11.79
CA THR A 56 -6.08 -8.27 13.20
C THR A 56 -6.74 -7.15 14.01
N MET A 57 -6.83 -5.95 13.46
CA MET A 57 -7.43 -4.79 14.15
C MET A 57 -8.96 -4.95 14.30
N SER A 58 -9.66 -5.47 13.29
CA SER A 58 -11.09 -5.76 13.36
C SER A 58 -11.43 -6.81 14.44
N LEU A 59 -10.47 -7.64 14.80
CA LEU A 59 -10.61 -8.67 15.82
C LEU A 59 -10.05 -8.23 17.19
N GLY A 60 -9.78 -6.94 17.35
CA GLY A 60 -9.44 -6.31 18.63
C GLY A 60 -7.94 -6.19 18.92
N ASP A 61 -7.06 -6.50 17.95
CA ASP A 61 -5.64 -6.22 18.13
C ASP A 61 -5.33 -4.75 17.89
N SER A 62 -4.20 -4.28 18.43
CA SER A 62 -3.69 -2.95 18.11
C SER A 62 -2.85 -3.01 16.83
N SER A 63 -2.72 -1.88 16.15
CA SER A 63 -1.91 -1.76 14.96
C SER A 63 -0.49 -2.29 15.16
N ARG A 64 -0.04 -3.15 14.24
CA ARG A 64 1.35 -3.62 14.22
C ARG A 64 2.32 -2.49 13.95
N LEU A 65 1.93 -1.50 13.16
CA LEU A 65 2.77 -0.36 12.81
C LEU A 65 3.07 0.48 14.06
N SER A 66 2.07 0.74 14.88
CA SER A 66 2.20 1.45 16.15
C SER A 66 2.91 0.62 17.22
N LYS A 67 2.51 -0.63 17.44
CA LYS A 67 3.13 -1.52 18.44
C LYS A 67 4.63 -1.70 18.25
N ARG A 68 5.14 -1.66 17.04
CA ARG A 68 6.54 -1.90 16.70
C ARG A 68 7.32 -0.64 16.35
N HIS A 69 6.76 0.54 16.61
CA HIS A 69 7.38 1.84 16.31
C HIS A 69 7.84 1.99 14.85
N ILE A 70 7.06 1.40 13.92
CA ILE A 70 7.42 1.37 12.50
C ILE A 70 7.21 2.75 11.87
N TYR A 71 6.22 3.52 12.33
CA TYR A 71 5.97 4.89 11.86
C TYR A 71 7.19 5.79 12.02
N GLU A 72 7.76 5.84 13.23
CA GLU A 72 8.91 6.68 13.54
C GLU A 72 10.12 6.32 12.67
N ALA A 73 10.34 5.00 12.49
CA ALA A 73 11.44 4.51 11.65
C ALA A 73 11.22 4.87 10.17
N ALA A 74 10.03 4.72 9.64
CA ALA A 74 9.73 5.07 8.26
C ALA A 74 9.71 6.58 8.03
N PHE A 75 9.18 7.37 8.97
CA PHE A 75 9.23 8.83 8.88
C PHE A 75 10.67 9.33 8.83
N SER A 76 11.55 8.79 9.68
CA SER A 76 12.96 9.16 9.67
C SER A 76 13.70 8.71 8.41
N LYS A 77 13.50 7.46 7.99
CA LYS A 77 14.33 6.81 6.95
C LYS A 77 13.81 7.01 5.52
N VAL A 78 12.52 7.31 5.37
CA VAL A 78 11.86 7.40 4.05
C VAL A 78 11.23 8.79 3.86
N LEU A 79 10.25 9.15 4.68
CA LEU A 79 9.49 10.38 4.50
C LEU A 79 10.35 11.64 4.64
N ASN A 80 11.21 11.68 5.66
CA ASN A 80 12.09 12.82 5.97
C ASN A 80 13.54 12.58 5.56
N ALA A 81 13.80 11.57 4.72
CA ALA A 81 15.14 11.32 4.21
C ALA A 81 15.65 12.53 3.41
N PRO A 82 16.93 12.92 3.57
CA PRO A 82 17.51 14.05 2.84
C PRO A 82 17.44 13.86 1.31
N GLU A 83 17.62 12.62 0.87
CA GLU A 83 17.46 12.22 -0.52
C GLU A 83 16.25 11.32 -0.67
N LYS A 84 15.28 11.77 -1.47
CA LYS A 84 14.10 10.98 -1.78
C LYS A 84 14.48 9.82 -2.68
N GLN A 85 14.12 8.61 -2.29
CA GLN A 85 14.20 7.43 -3.14
C GLN A 85 12.82 7.05 -3.69
N PHE A 86 12.82 6.34 -4.79
CA PHE A 86 11.59 5.73 -5.30
C PHE A 86 11.04 4.75 -4.26
N ILE A 87 9.78 4.90 -3.89
CA ILE A 87 9.17 4.15 -2.78
C ILE A 87 9.28 2.63 -2.95
N MET A 88 9.23 2.11 -4.18
CA MET A 88 9.35 0.66 -4.41
C MET A 88 10.75 0.13 -4.15
N CYS A 89 11.78 0.99 -4.13
CA CYS A 89 13.15 0.64 -3.75
C CYS A 89 13.38 0.55 -2.24
N VAL A 90 12.43 1.00 -1.43
CA VAL A 90 12.49 0.82 0.04
C VAL A 90 12.45 -0.68 0.35
N LYS A 91 13.45 -1.17 1.09
CA LYS A 91 13.59 -2.62 1.34
C LYS A 91 12.59 -3.17 2.33
N ASP A 92 12.28 -2.39 3.38
CA ASP A 92 11.37 -2.82 4.44
C ASP A 92 9.91 -2.74 3.96
N PRO A 93 9.19 -3.88 3.88
CA PRO A 93 7.81 -3.89 3.42
C PRO A 93 6.86 -3.12 4.34
N PHE A 94 7.15 -3.04 5.64
CA PHE A 94 6.32 -2.27 6.56
C PHE A 94 6.51 -0.76 6.38
N HIS A 95 7.73 -0.30 6.06
CA HIS A 95 7.93 1.09 5.69
C HIS A 95 7.16 1.45 4.41
N LYS A 96 7.13 0.54 3.42
CA LYS A 96 6.31 0.70 2.22
C LYS A 96 4.81 0.64 2.50
N LEU A 97 4.38 -0.14 3.48
CA LEU A 97 2.96 -0.27 3.84
C LEU A 97 2.35 1.03 4.36
N ILE A 98 3.15 1.85 5.05
CA ILE A 98 2.65 3.06 5.73
C ILE A 98 1.86 3.98 4.81
N PRO A 99 2.36 4.46 3.65
CA PRO A 99 1.59 5.34 2.80
C PRO A 99 0.25 4.72 2.36
N PHE A 100 0.19 3.42 2.12
CA PHE A 100 -1.06 2.74 1.78
C PHE A 100 -2.02 2.71 2.98
N TRP A 101 -1.50 2.45 4.18
CA TRP A 101 -2.31 2.43 5.39
C TRP A 101 -2.76 3.84 5.82
N GLN A 102 -1.94 4.86 5.61
CA GLN A 102 -2.32 6.26 5.83
C GLN A 102 -3.51 6.70 4.96
N ILE A 103 -3.63 6.17 3.75
CA ILE A 103 -4.82 6.39 2.91
C ILE A 103 -6.08 5.84 3.61
N GLN A 104 -6.02 4.64 4.20
CA GLN A 104 -7.15 4.09 4.97
C GLN A 104 -7.46 4.95 6.20
N ILE A 105 -6.44 5.34 6.98
CA ILE A 105 -6.65 6.21 8.15
C ILE A 105 -7.28 7.54 7.74
N TYR A 106 -6.84 8.13 6.62
CA TYR A 106 -7.44 9.34 6.10
C TYR A 106 -8.90 9.13 5.67
N ALA A 107 -9.17 8.05 4.97
CA ALA A 107 -10.52 7.66 4.56
C ALA A 107 -11.45 7.50 5.78
N ASP A 108 -10.99 6.82 6.83
CA ASP A 108 -11.73 6.68 8.08
C ASP A 108 -12.06 8.05 8.71
N LYS A 109 -11.08 8.97 8.73
CA LYS A 109 -11.26 10.31 9.31
C LYS A 109 -12.26 11.18 8.56
N ILE A 110 -12.40 10.99 7.25
CA ILE A 110 -13.43 11.69 6.45
C ILE A 110 -14.75 10.92 6.36
N GLY A 111 -14.89 9.80 7.07
CA GLY A 111 -16.12 9.01 7.16
C GLY A 111 -16.28 7.94 6.08
N TYR A 112 -15.23 7.64 5.30
CA TYR A 112 -15.26 6.64 4.24
C TYR A 112 -14.50 5.36 4.66
N LYS A 113 -15.08 4.59 5.56
CA LYS A 113 -14.44 3.41 6.18
C LYS A 113 -14.18 2.25 5.20
N ASP A 114 -15.01 2.11 4.17
CA ASP A 114 -14.97 1.00 3.23
C ASP A 114 -14.06 1.27 2.02
N PHE A 115 -13.16 2.25 2.12
CA PHE A 115 -12.33 2.70 1.00
C PHE A 115 -11.62 1.54 0.27
N TYR A 116 -10.86 0.70 0.99
CA TYR A 116 -10.18 -0.42 0.34
C TYR A 116 -11.13 -1.52 -0.13
N ALA A 117 -12.24 -1.75 0.54
CA ALA A 117 -13.25 -2.71 0.10
C ALA A 117 -13.84 -2.28 -1.25
N ASP A 118 -14.26 -1.03 -1.37
CA ASP A 118 -14.80 -0.46 -2.61
C ASP A 118 -13.76 -0.38 -3.73
N LEU A 119 -12.52 0.03 -3.40
CA LEU A 119 -11.41 0.05 -4.37
C LEU A 119 -11.13 -1.36 -4.92
N MET A 120 -11.05 -2.36 -4.06
CA MET A 120 -10.80 -3.74 -4.48
C MET A 120 -11.95 -4.31 -5.29
N GLU A 121 -13.20 -4.01 -4.93
CA GLU A 121 -14.37 -4.41 -5.72
C GLU A 121 -14.36 -3.73 -7.09
N HIS A 122 -14.02 -2.43 -7.16
CA HIS A 122 -13.84 -1.75 -8.43
C HIS A 122 -12.78 -2.44 -9.30
N LEU A 123 -11.60 -2.74 -8.74
CA LEU A 123 -10.50 -3.40 -9.45
C LEU A 123 -10.86 -4.81 -9.92
N ARG A 124 -11.62 -5.57 -9.13
CA ARG A 124 -12.09 -6.91 -9.49
C ARG A 124 -12.94 -6.90 -10.76
N ASN A 125 -13.69 -5.84 -10.97
CA ASN A 125 -14.57 -5.68 -12.12
C ASN A 125 -13.88 -5.02 -13.34
N GLN A 126 -12.59 -4.67 -13.25
CA GLN A 126 -11.84 -4.14 -14.37
C GLN A 126 -11.34 -5.26 -15.30
N PRO A 127 -11.35 -5.04 -16.62
CA PRO A 127 -10.78 -6.00 -17.56
C PRO A 127 -9.28 -6.16 -17.29
N HIS A 128 -8.80 -7.40 -17.27
CA HIS A 128 -7.42 -7.74 -17.06
C HIS A 128 -6.51 -7.08 -18.11
N LYS A 129 -5.66 -6.17 -17.70
CA LYS A 129 -4.67 -5.49 -18.56
C LYS A 129 -3.28 -6.10 -18.35
N GLY A 130 -2.88 -6.87 -19.20
CA GLY A 130 -1.74 -7.63 -19.66
C GLY A 130 -0.42 -7.61 -18.98
N ALA A 131 0.25 -6.63 -18.50
CA ALA A 131 1.68 -6.74 -18.13
C ALA A 131 1.96 -7.35 -16.74
N GLY A 132 0.94 -7.73 -16.01
CA GLY A 132 1.07 -8.36 -14.69
C GLY A 132 1.83 -7.48 -13.69
N ASN A 133 2.62 -8.11 -12.83
CA ASN A 133 3.39 -7.43 -11.79
C ASN A 133 4.56 -6.58 -12.34
N ALA A 134 4.91 -6.72 -13.62
CA ALA A 134 5.93 -5.90 -14.26
C ALA A 134 5.44 -4.48 -14.64
N SER A 135 4.14 -4.21 -14.52
CA SER A 135 3.59 -2.91 -14.94
C SER A 135 3.61 -1.87 -13.83
N ILE A 136 4.55 -0.93 -13.91
CA ILE A 136 4.57 0.25 -13.05
C ILE A 136 3.35 1.18 -13.28
N HIS A 137 2.67 1.06 -14.43
CA HIS A 137 1.46 1.81 -14.71
C HIS A 137 0.35 1.53 -13.68
N ASN A 138 0.29 0.32 -13.11
CA ASN A 138 -0.67 -0.02 -12.07
C ASN A 138 -0.52 0.86 -10.83
N MET A 139 0.71 1.26 -10.46
CA MET A 139 0.95 2.19 -9.37
C MET A 139 0.35 3.58 -9.65
N TYR A 140 0.51 4.08 -10.87
CA TYR A 140 -0.05 5.38 -11.24
C TYR A 140 -1.57 5.35 -11.37
N GLU A 141 -2.15 4.25 -11.82
CA GLU A 141 -3.61 4.04 -11.77
C GLU A 141 -4.12 3.98 -10.33
N TYR A 142 -3.43 3.29 -9.43
CA TYR A 142 -3.76 3.31 -8.00
C TYR A 142 -3.78 4.73 -7.42
N ILE A 143 -2.78 5.56 -7.74
CA ILE A 143 -2.72 6.96 -7.29
C ILE A 143 -3.95 7.74 -7.75
N LYS A 144 -4.32 7.61 -9.02
CA LYS A 144 -5.52 8.27 -9.59
C LYS A 144 -6.79 7.77 -8.90
N LEU A 145 -6.93 6.46 -8.72
CA LEU A 145 -8.08 5.86 -8.05
C LEU A 145 -8.21 6.32 -6.60
N CYS A 146 -7.11 6.44 -5.85
CA CYS A 146 -7.16 7.00 -4.50
C CYS A 146 -7.75 8.42 -4.51
N CYS A 147 -7.31 9.27 -5.43
CA CYS A 147 -7.84 10.62 -5.54
C CYS A 147 -9.33 10.62 -5.97
N ASP A 148 -9.70 9.73 -6.90
CA ASP A 148 -11.09 9.65 -7.41
C ASP A 148 -12.07 9.13 -6.36
N PHE A 149 -11.70 8.10 -5.58
CA PHE A 149 -12.55 7.55 -4.53
C PHE A 149 -12.70 8.53 -3.37
N LEU A 150 -11.59 9.14 -2.95
CA LEU A 150 -11.59 10.07 -1.81
C LEU A 150 -12.01 11.50 -2.18
N LYS A 151 -12.21 11.79 -3.49
CA LYS A 151 -12.50 13.15 -3.99
C LYS A 151 -11.51 14.19 -3.45
N THR A 152 -10.24 13.81 -3.36
CA THR A 152 -9.18 14.59 -2.72
C THR A 152 -7.93 14.57 -3.58
N ASP A 153 -7.28 15.72 -3.78
CA ASP A 153 -5.97 15.81 -4.44
C ASP A 153 -4.86 15.40 -3.48
N LEU A 154 -4.40 14.15 -3.61
CA LEU A 154 -3.33 13.56 -2.80
C LEU A 154 -1.95 13.67 -3.46
N THR A 155 -1.77 14.53 -4.46
CA THR A 155 -0.50 14.66 -5.20
C THR A 155 0.69 14.91 -4.29
N ASP A 156 0.56 15.86 -3.34
CA ASP A 156 1.64 16.21 -2.41
C ASP A 156 1.98 15.06 -1.45
N PHE A 157 0.98 14.29 -1.05
CA PHE A 157 1.16 13.09 -0.23
C PHE A 157 2.00 12.03 -0.95
N PHE A 158 1.64 11.69 -2.19
CA PHE A 158 2.38 10.71 -2.96
C PHE A 158 3.80 11.19 -3.33
N ASP A 159 3.95 12.48 -3.60
CA ASP A 159 5.28 13.08 -3.84
C ASP A 159 6.17 12.98 -2.60
N ALA A 160 5.63 13.32 -1.43
CA ALA A 160 6.34 13.23 -0.15
C ALA A 160 6.85 11.80 0.14
N TRP A 161 6.09 10.77 -0.21
CA TRP A 161 6.47 9.37 -0.03
C TRP A 161 7.36 8.81 -1.16
N GLY A 162 7.71 9.61 -2.18
CA GLY A 162 8.64 9.22 -3.25
C GLY A 162 8.02 8.39 -4.37
N PHE A 163 6.71 8.50 -4.61
CA PHE A 163 6.06 7.84 -5.75
C PHE A 163 6.38 8.49 -7.08
N PHE A 164 6.78 9.77 -7.09
CA PHE A 164 7.07 10.56 -8.29
C PHE A 164 8.56 10.76 -8.56
N GLN A 165 9.39 9.78 -8.19
CA GLN A 165 10.80 9.80 -8.52
C GLN A 165 11.03 9.28 -9.94
N THR A 166 11.69 10.08 -10.79
CA THR A 166 12.04 9.68 -12.16
C THR A 166 13.34 8.89 -12.20
N GLY A 167 13.42 7.92 -13.11
CA GLY A 167 14.64 7.14 -13.30
C GLY A 167 14.37 5.70 -13.71
N LYS A 168 15.46 4.93 -13.75
CA LYS A 168 15.41 3.48 -13.93
C LYS A 168 15.68 2.82 -12.59
N PHE A 169 14.79 1.93 -12.18
CA PHE A 169 14.81 1.30 -10.88
C PHE A 169 14.74 -0.19 -11.00
N HIS A 170 15.63 -0.86 -10.28
CA HIS A 170 15.60 -2.31 -10.11
C HIS A 170 14.96 -2.66 -8.76
N VAL A 171 13.87 -3.45 -8.78
CA VAL A 171 13.12 -3.85 -7.59
C VAL A 171 13.07 -5.37 -7.50
N GLY A 172 13.68 -5.92 -6.47
CA GLY A 172 13.58 -7.34 -6.13
C GLY A 172 12.33 -7.60 -5.25
N ASP A 173 11.44 -8.52 -5.69
CA ASP A 173 10.22 -8.88 -4.96
C ASP A 173 9.72 -10.25 -5.46
N TYR A 174 10.28 -11.36 -4.96
CA TYR A 174 10.08 -12.73 -5.47
C TYR A 174 10.36 -12.90 -6.97
N GLY A 175 10.79 -11.86 -7.62
CA GLY A 175 11.23 -11.72 -9.00
C GLY A 175 12.05 -10.45 -9.11
N ASN A 176 12.56 -10.20 -10.31
CA ASN A 176 13.29 -8.99 -10.62
C ASN A 176 12.45 -8.12 -11.56
N TYR A 177 12.23 -6.88 -11.19
CA TYR A 177 11.42 -5.92 -11.92
C TYR A 177 12.26 -4.69 -12.23
N ASP A 178 12.39 -4.38 -13.52
CA ASP A 178 13.05 -3.16 -13.99
C ASP A 178 11.97 -2.16 -14.39
N PHE A 179 11.91 -1.07 -13.68
CA PHE A 179 10.94 0.01 -13.94
C PHE A 179 11.65 1.23 -14.52
N GLU A 180 11.07 1.82 -15.54
CA GLU A 180 11.42 3.14 -16.02
C GLU A 180 10.28 4.11 -15.71
N VAL A 181 10.55 5.04 -14.80
CA VAL A 181 9.62 6.12 -14.45
C VAL A 181 10.04 7.37 -15.20
N THR A 182 9.22 7.78 -16.14
CA THR A 182 9.50 8.96 -16.98
C THR A 182 8.81 10.22 -16.45
N PRO A 183 9.35 11.42 -16.70
CA PRO A 183 8.67 12.68 -16.40
C PRO A 183 7.25 12.73 -16.97
N LYS A 184 7.06 12.23 -18.19
CA LYS A 184 5.76 12.20 -18.86
C LYS A 184 4.70 11.41 -18.07
N MET A 185 5.04 10.25 -17.51
CA MET A 185 4.12 9.45 -16.70
C MET A 185 3.65 10.22 -15.44
N ILE A 186 4.59 10.93 -14.82
CA ILE A 186 4.30 11.75 -13.63
C ILE A 186 3.42 12.94 -14.02
N GLU A 187 3.76 13.66 -15.09
CA GLU A 187 3.00 14.80 -15.58
C GLU A 187 1.57 14.41 -15.98
N GLU A 188 1.40 13.31 -16.72
CA GLU A 188 0.08 12.78 -17.09
C GLU A 188 -0.76 12.45 -15.86
N THR A 189 -0.15 11.86 -14.82
CA THR A 189 -0.83 11.53 -13.58
C THR A 189 -1.23 12.79 -12.80
N LYS A 190 -0.30 13.73 -12.63
CA LYS A 190 -0.58 15.02 -11.96
C LYS A 190 -1.61 15.84 -12.73
N HIS A 191 -1.54 15.86 -14.05
CA HIS A 191 -2.52 16.55 -14.91
C HIS A 191 -3.92 15.93 -14.76
N TYR A 192 -4.01 14.60 -14.76
CA TYR A 192 -5.27 13.89 -14.51
C TYR A 192 -5.91 14.33 -13.19
N ILE A 193 -5.14 14.30 -12.10
CA ILE A 193 -5.64 14.68 -10.77
C ILE A 193 -6.07 16.15 -10.76
N ALA A 194 -5.25 17.05 -11.31
CA ALA A 194 -5.56 18.48 -11.39
C ALA A 194 -6.84 18.76 -12.21
N SER A 195 -7.09 17.99 -13.28
CA SER A 195 -8.29 18.15 -14.11
C SER A 195 -9.60 17.85 -13.37
N LYS A 196 -9.52 17.11 -12.26
CA LYS A 196 -10.70 16.78 -11.44
C LYS A 196 -11.11 17.92 -10.50
N ASN A 197 -10.24 18.91 -10.26
CA ASN A 197 -10.46 20.02 -9.34
C ASN A 197 -10.82 19.56 -7.91
N TYR A 198 -10.28 18.42 -7.47
CA TYR A 198 -10.47 17.96 -6.10
C TYR A 198 -9.77 18.89 -5.10
N PRO A 199 -10.37 19.13 -3.92
CA PRO A 199 -9.71 19.88 -2.87
C PRO A 199 -8.46 19.14 -2.35
N LYS A 200 -7.52 19.88 -1.79
CA LYS A 200 -6.43 19.30 -1.00
C LYS A 200 -6.99 18.66 0.27
N PRO A 201 -6.27 17.68 0.87
CA PRO A 201 -6.67 17.08 2.14
C PRO A 201 -6.89 18.14 3.22
N SER A 202 -7.92 17.94 4.05
CA SER A 202 -8.21 18.82 5.20
C SER A 202 -7.18 18.72 6.33
N MET A 203 -6.28 17.75 6.26
CA MET A 203 -5.23 17.47 7.22
C MET A 203 -3.98 16.93 6.53
N ASP A 204 -2.84 16.99 7.20
CA ASP A 204 -1.58 16.42 6.69
C ASP A 204 -1.62 14.90 6.78
N VAL A 205 -1.91 14.25 5.65
CA VAL A 205 -2.05 12.79 5.56
C VAL A 205 -0.73 12.09 5.89
N THR A 206 0.43 12.72 5.61
CA THR A 206 1.74 12.12 5.88
C THR A 206 2.04 11.93 7.37
N LYS A 207 1.29 12.62 8.25
CA LYS A 207 1.45 12.55 9.72
C LYS A 207 0.47 11.60 10.40
N LEU A 208 -0.45 11.02 9.65
CA LEU A 208 -1.46 10.14 10.23
C LEU A 208 -0.82 8.83 10.74
N THR A 209 -1.20 8.48 11.95
CA THR A 209 -0.91 7.20 12.61
C THR A 209 -2.18 6.68 13.26
N ASP A 210 -2.24 5.38 13.51
CA ASP A 210 -3.31 4.70 14.24
C ASP A 210 -2.92 4.35 15.68
#